data_b106f5d5e944bf48a89a6b004878e0cd
#
_entry.id   b106f5d5e944bf48a89a6b004878e0cd
#
_cell.length_a   1.000
_cell.length_b   1.000
_cell.length_c   1.000
_cell.angle_alpha   90.00
_cell.angle_beta   90.00
_cell.angle_gamma   90.00
#
_symmetry.space_group_name_H-M   'P 1'
#
loop_
_entity.id
_entity.type
_entity.pdbx_description
1 polymer ?
#
loop_
_entity_poly.entity_id
_entity_poly.type
_entity_poly.pdbx_seq_one_letter_code
_entity_poly.pdbx_strand_id
1 'polypeptide(L)'
;KNALGENVIIQSIGSASGVIVAGAIFTLPALYILQAKYPEISVSFMQVFLSSLLGGILGILFLIPFRKYFVSDMHGKYPFPEATATTQVLVSGEKGGSQAKPLLIAGLIGGLYDFAVSTFGAWQDTLTTRMIPWGAEIANKIKMEFSIYTGSAVLGLGYIIGLKYSMIICSGSLFIWFVIVPLLGSISPDLASATPAQIFTDYGR
;
A
#
# COMPACT_ATOMS: atom_id res chain seq x y z
N LYS A 1 -4.74 33.48 -14.96
CA LYS A 1 -5.16 33.20 -13.59
C LYS A 1 -4.58 31.86 -13.16
N ASN A 2 -3.89 31.83 -12.04
CA ASN A 2 -3.12 30.66 -11.54
C ASN A 2 -4.01 29.56 -10.93
N ALA A 3 -4.99 29.05 -11.68
CA ALA A 3 -5.87 27.98 -11.20
C ALA A 3 -5.09 26.70 -10.84
N LEU A 4 -4.02 26.38 -11.59
CA LEU A 4 -3.16 25.23 -11.28
C LEU A 4 -2.47 25.40 -9.92
N GLY A 5 -1.94 26.60 -9.62
CA GLY A 5 -1.26 26.86 -8.34
C GLY A 5 -2.22 26.73 -7.15
N GLU A 6 -3.43 27.24 -7.28
CA GLU A 6 -4.48 27.09 -6.25
C GLU A 6 -4.86 25.61 -6.06
N ASN A 7 -5.06 24.86 -7.14
CA ASN A 7 -5.38 23.44 -7.10
C ASN A 7 -4.25 22.60 -6.49
N VAL A 8 -2.99 22.93 -6.76
CA VAL A 8 -1.83 22.27 -6.14
C VAL A 8 -1.82 22.48 -4.62
N ILE A 9 -2.13 23.70 -4.15
CA ILE A 9 -2.19 23.98 -2.71
C ILE A 9 -3.33 23.18 -2.05
N ILE A 10 -4.52 23.20 -2.64
CA ILE A 10 -5.68 22.46 -2.16
C ILE A 10 -5.37 20.96 -2.08
N GLN A 11 -4.80 20.42 -3.15
CA GLN A 11 -4.41 19.00 -3.22
C GLN A 11 -3.34 18.65 -2.18
N SER A 12 -2.34 19.50 -1.98
CA SER A 12 -1.28 19.28 -0.99
C SER A 12 -1.83 19.23 0.43
N ILE A 13 -2.76 20.13 0.78
CA ILE A 13 -3.41 20.13 2.09
C ILE A 13 -4.26 18.88 2.27
N GLY A 14 -5.04 18.50 1.27
CA GLY A 14 -5.87 17.29 1.29
C GLY A 14 -5.03 16.01 1.42
N SER A 15 -3.94 15.92 0.67
CA SER A 15 -3.04 14.76 0.69
C SER A 15 -2.28 14.62 2.01
N ALA A 16 -1.91 15.72 2.66
CA ALA A 16 -1.20 15.69 3.94
C ALA A 16 -1.99 14.95 5.02
N SER A 17 -3.30 15.16 5.10
CA SER A 17 -4.17 14.44 6.04
C SER A 17 -4.22 12.94 5.72
N GLY A 18 -4.30 12.56 4.44
CA GLY A 18 -4.31 11.17 3.99
C GLY A 18 -3.03 10.41 4.34
N VAL A 19 -1.87 11.04 4.24
CA VAL A 19 -0.58 10.42 4.61
C VAL A 19 -0.49 10.15 6.12
N ILE A 20 -0.95 11.07 6.95
CA ILE A 20 -1.00 10.88 8.41
C ILE A 20 -1.95 9.73 8.77
N VAL A 21 -3.14 9.71 8.16
CA VAL A 21 -4.12 8.63 8.37
C VAL A 21 -3.57 7.29 7.91
N ALA A 22 -2.89 7.23 6.76
CA ALA A 22 -2.28 6.00 6.26
C ALA A 22 -1.25 5.43 7.24
N GLY A 23 -0.40 6.28 7.84
CA GLY A 23 0.51 5.86 8.91
C GLY A 23 -0.22 5.34 10.14
N ALA A 24 -1.27 6.03 10.57
CA ALA A 24 -2.07 5.68 11.75
C ALA A 24 -2.82 4.35 11.59
N ILE A 25 -3.35 4.04 10.41
CA ILE A 25 -4.08 2.78 10.12
C ILE A 25 -3.19 1.55 10.37
N PHE A 26 -1.89 1.63 10.13
CA PHE A 26 -0.98 0.51 10.35
C PHE A 26 -0.47 0.41 11.78
N THR A 27 -0.47 1.48 12.54
CA THR A 27 0.12 1.53 13.89
C THR A 27 -0.92 1.46 15.01
N LEU A 28 -2.06 2.15 14.88
CA LEU A 28 -3.08 2.18 15.92
C LEU A 28 -3.72 0.83 16.23
N PRO A 29 -4.05 -0.04 15.25
CA PRO A 29 -4.59 -1.36 15.57
C PRO A 29 -3.68 -2.19 16.46
N ALA A 30 -2.36 -2.04 16.32
CA ALA A 30 -1.40 -2.73 17.18
C ALA A 30 -1.54 -2.35 18.66
N LEU A 31 -1.86 -1.08 18.95
CA LEU A 31 -2.11 -0.63 20.32
C LEU A 31 -3.36 -1.30 20.93
N TYR A 32 -4.43 -1.42 20.16
CA TYR A 32 -5.66 -2.09 20.62
C TYR A 32 -5.46 -3.60 20.81
N ILE A 33 -4.67 -4.24 19.94
CA ILE A 33 -4.29 -5.65 20.10
C ILE A 33 -3.45 -5.83 21.36
N LEU A 34 -2.49 -4.95 21.61
CA LEU A 34 -1.68 -4.97 22.82
C LEU A 34 -2.51 -4.71 24.08
N GLN A 35 -3.46 -3.79 24.03
CA GLN A 35 -4.39 -3.53 25.14
C GLN A 35 -5.22 -4.78 25.50
N ALA A 36 -5.67 -5.52 24.47
CA ALA A 36 -6.42 -6.76 24.72
C ALA A 36 -5.56 -7.84 25.38
N LYS A 37 -4.25 -7.86 25.10
CA LYS A 37 -3.29 -8.82 25.67
C LYS A 37 -2.74 -8.36 27.03
N TYR A 38 -2.58 -7.06 27.20
CA TYR A 38 -2.02 -6.40 28.38
C TYR A 38 -2.99 -5.32 28.88
N PRO A 39 -3.90 -5.63 29.81
CA PRO A 39 -4.93 -4.70 30.30
C PRO A 39 -4.38 -3.43 30.96
N GLU A 40 -3.09 -3.43 31.34
CA GLU A 40 -2.38 -2.25 31.89
C GLU A 40 -2.19 -1.14 30.86
N ILE A 41 -2.24 -1.47 29.55
CA ILE A 41 -2.09 -0.50 28.49
C ILE A 41 -3.44 0.17 28.26
N SER A 42 -3.51 1.47 28.54
CA SER A 42 -4.69 2.29 28.22
C SER A 42 -4.42 3.14 26.99
N VAL A 43 -5.29 3.05 26.00
CA VAL A 43 -5.23 3.90 24.79
C VAL A 43 -6.25 5.01 24.92
N SER A 44 -5.79 6.26 25.11
CA SER A 44 -6.67 7.41 25.17
C SER A 44 -6.64 8.21 23.88
N PHE A 45 -7.77 8.83 23.52
CA PHE A 45 -7.86 9.70 22.35
C PHE A 45 -6.80 10.82 22.37
N MET A 46 -6.56 11.43 23.54
CA MET A 46 -5.61 12.53 23.68
C MET A 46 -4.16 12.07 23.40
N GLN A 47 -3.78 10.86 23.82
CA GLN A 47 -2.47 10.30 23.53
C GLN A 47 -2.28 10.07 22.02
N VAL A 48 -3.28 9.50 21.36
CA VAL A 48 -3.27 9.28 19.91
C VAL A 48 -3.19 10.59 19.15
N PHE A 49 -4.00 11.56 19.55
CA PHE A 49 -4.01 12.90 18.96
C PHE A 49 -2.65 13.61 19.10
N LEU A 50 -2.09 13.65 20.31
CA LEU A 50 -0.79 14.29 20.55
C LEU A 50 0.35 13.57 19.83
N SER A 51 0.33 12.24 19.82
CA SER A 51 1.35 11.45 19.08
C SER A 51 1.30 11.76 17.59
N SER A 52 0.12 11.78 17.00
CA SER A 52 -0.06 12.08 15.57
C SER A 52 0.33 13.54 15.25
N LEU A 53 -0.03 14.48 16.09
CA LEU A 53 0.33 15.89 15.93
C LEU A 53 1.84 16.10 16.01
N LEU A 54 2.48 15.55 17.04
CA LEU A 54 3.93 15.67 17.22
C LEU A 54 4.69 14.92 16.12
N GLY A 55 4.21 13.74 15.72
CA GLY A 55 4.74 12.99 14.59
C GLY A 55 4.70 13.78 13.28
N GLY A 56 3.59 14.46 13.00
CA GLY A 56 3.45 15.34 11.84
C GLY A 56 4.43 16.52 11.87
N ILE A 57 4.56 17.19 13.02
CA ILE A 57 5.52 18.29 13.20
C ILE A 57 6.96 17.80 13.01
N LEU A 58 7.33 16.68 13.63
CA LEU A 58 8.66 16.07 13.48
C LEU A 58 8.93 15.69 12.04
N GLY A 59 7.98 15.09 11.32
CA GLY A 59 8.10 14.74 9.92
C GLY A 59 8.44 15.95 9.04
N ILE A 60 7.76 17.08 9.28
CA ILE A 60 8.05 18.34 8.57
C ILE A 60 9.47 18.83 8.91
N LEU A 61 9.83 18.87 10.20
CA LEU A 61 11.16 19.33 10.63
C LEU A 61 12.29 18.49 10.04
N PHE A 62 12.13 17.17 9.99
CA PHE A 62 13.10 16.28 9.36
C PHE A 62 13.17 16.44 7.85
N LEU A 63 12.06 16.78 7.18
CA LEU A 63 12.04 16.95 5.73
C LEU A 63 12.75 18.26 5.28
N ILE A 64 12.71 19.31 6.07
CA ILE A 64 13.27 20.63 5.72
C ILE A 64 14.74 20.54 5.21
N PRO A 65 15.71 19.91 5.92
CA PRO A 65 17.09 19.82 5.47
C PRO A 65 17.25 18.98 4.19
N PHE A 66 16.39 17.99 3.98
CA PHE A 66 16.43 17.10 2.82
C PHE A 66 15.60 17.59 1.63
N ARG A 67 14.85 18.67 1.78
CA ARG A 67 13.97 19.19 0.74
C ARG A 67 14.69 19.46 -0.59
N LYS A 68 15.85 20.12 -0.52
CA LYS A 68 16.65 20.42 -1.73
C LYS A 68 17.08 19.13 -2.43
N TYR A 69 17.55 18.16 -1.67
CA TYR A 69 17.99 16.87 -2.19
C TYR A 69 16.86 16.15 -2.94
N PHE A 70 15.68 15.98 -2.32
CA PHE A 70 14.59 15.24 -2.94
C PHE A 70 13.90 15.99 -4.07
N VAL A 71 13.69 17.31 -3.94
CA VAL A 71 12.91 18.10 -4.90
C VAL A 71 13.76 18.59 -6.07
N SER A 72 15.05 18.90 -5.85
CA SER A 72 15.93 19.47 -6.88
C SER A 72 16.95 18.45 -7.37
N ASP A 73 17.83 17.94 -6.49
CA ASP A 73 19.00 17.17 -6.91
C ASP A 73 18.62 15.77 -7.42
N MET A 74 17.55 15.19 -6.88
CA MET A 74 17.02 13.87 -7.26
C MET A 74 15.76 13.94 -8.13
N HIS A 75 15.41 15.13 -8.62
CA HIS A 75 14.25 15.29 -9.50
C HIS A 75 14.38 14.41 -10.75
N GLY A 76 13.34 13.62 -11.04
CA GLY A 76 13.30 12.70 -12.17
C GLY A 76 14.13 11.41 -12.03
N LYS A 77 14.93 11.26 -10.94
CA LYS A 77 15.70 10.02 -10.69
C LYS A 77 14.91 8.98 -9.92
N TYR A 78 14.04 9.43 -9.02
CA TYR A 78 13.15 8.54 -8.27
C TYR A 78 11.73 8.58 -8.86
N PRO A 79 11.06 7.43 -8.95
CA PRO A 79 9.65 7.40 -9.29
C PRO A 79 8.86 7.79 -8.05
N PHE A 80 8.23 8.94 -8.05
CA PHE A 80 7.23 9.32 -7.06
C PHE A 80 5.83 9.03 -7.64
N PRO A 81 5.34 7.77 -7.60
CA PRO A 81 4.20 7.35 -8.42
C PRO A 81 2.92 8.11 -8.06
N GLU A 82 2.64 8.28 -6.79
CA GLU A 82 1.45 9.00 -6.33
C GLU A 82 1.50 10.49 -6.68
N ALA A 83 2.64 11.13 -6.43
CA ALA A 83 2.83 12.54 -6.76
C ALA A 83 2.81 12.77 -8.29
N THR A 84 3.38 11.86 -9.05
CA THR A 84 3.36 11.91 -10.52
C THR A 84 1.95 11.77 -11.06
N ALA A 85 1.18 10.79 -10.59
CA ALA A 85 -0.22 10.59 -10.97
C ALA A 85 -1.07 11.82 -10.62
N THR A 86 -0.96 12.31 -9.38
CA THR A 86 -1.69 13.50 -8.92
C THR A 86 -1.36 14.73 -9.77
N THR A 87 -0.09 14.94 -10.08
CA THR A 87 0.35 16.06 -10.93
C THR A 87 -0.26 15.94 -12.33
N GLN A 88 -0.25 14.76 -12.93
CA GLN A 88 -0.87 14.53 -14.24
C GLN A 88 -2.38 14.79 -14.23
N VAL A 89 -3.08 14.39 -13.18
CA VAL A 89 -4.51 14.67 -13.01
C VAL A 89 -4.76 16.18 -12.95
N LEU A 90 -3.99 16.91 -12.14
CA LEU A 90 -4.15 18.38 -12.01
C LEU A 90 -3.87 19.11 -13.33
N VAL A 91 -2.79 18.75 -14.04
CA VAL A 91 -2.45 19.34 -15.34
C VAL A 91 -3.49 19.00 -16.40
N SER A 92 -4.01 17.78 -16.42
CA SER A 92 -5.07 17.37 -17.35
C SER A 92 -6.38 18.10 -17.05
N GLY A 93 -6.68 18.34 -15.78
CA GLY A 93 -7.84 19.15 -15.36
C GLY A 93 -7.75 20.62 -15.80
N GLU A 94 -6.57 21.23 -15.71
CA GLU A 94 -6.35 22.61 -16.17
C GLU A 94 -6.50 22.75 -17.69
N LYS A 95 -5.91 21.81 -18.44
CA LYS A 95 -6.02 21.82 -19.91
C LYS A 95 -7.43 21.52 -20.42
N GLY A 96 -8.23 20.83 -19.61
CA GLY A 96 -9.64 20.51 -19.88
C GLY A 96 -9.87 19.71 -21.17
N GLY A 97 -11.14 19.64 -21.57
CA GLY A 97 -11.54 19.13 -22.89
C GLY A 97 -11.14 17.68 -23.17
N SER A 98 -10.37 17.46 -24.23
CA SER A 98 -10.03 16.12 -24.72
C SER A 98 -9.12 15.31 -23.78
N GLN A 99 -8.34 15.97 -22.91
CA GLN A 99 -7.45 15.30 -21.95
C GLN A 99 -8.17 14.79 -20.69
N ALA A 100 -9.29 15.40 -20.32
CA ALA A 100 -10.10 14.95 -19.19
C ALA A 100 -10.92 13.68 -19.50
N LYS A 101 -11.28 13.45 -20.78
CA LYS A 101 -12.08 12.29 -21.18
C LYS A 101 -11.41 10.94 -20.84
N PRO A 102 -10.14 10.67 -21.21
CA PRO A 102 -9.49 9.41 -20.86
C PRO A 102 -9.44 9.17 -19.34
N LEU A 103 -9.22 10.25 -18.56
CA LEU A 103 -9.19 10.16 -17.11
C LEU A 103 -10.56 9.75 -16.54
N LEU A 104 -11.64 10.36 -17.01
CA LEU A 104 -13.01 10.00 -16.60
C LEU A 104 -13.36 8.57 -17.00
N ILE A 105 -13.05 8.17 -18.23
CA ILE A 105 -13.31 6.80 -18.71
C ILE A 105 -12.53 5.77 -17.90
N ALA A 106 -11.24 6.01 -17.66
CA ALA A 106 -10.41 5.12 -16.87
C ALA A 106 -10.88 5.04 -15.41
N GLY A 107 -11.29 6.17 -14.81
CA GLY A 107 -11.86 6.21 -13.47
C GLY A 107 -13.19 5.46 -13.37
N LEU A 108 -14.06 5.58 -14.38
CA LEU A 108 -15.31 4.83 -14.45
C LEU A 108 -15.06 3.32 -14.60
N ILE A 109 -14.16 2.91 -15.50
CA ILE A 109 -13.84 1.50 -15.70
C ILE A 109 -13.24 0.89 -14.42
N GLY A 110 -12.24 1.54 -13.84
CA GLY A 110 -11.61 1.07 -12.60
C GLY A 110 -12.58 1.06 -11.42
N GLY A 111 -13.37 2.12 -11.27
CA GLY A 111 -14.37 2.22 -10.22
C GLY A 111 -15.50 1.19 -10.36
N LEU A 112 -16.00 0.94 -11.56
CA LEU A 112 -17.00 -0.10 -11.81
C LEU A 112 -16.42 -1.50 -11.57
N TYR A 113 -15.17 -1.72 -11.97
CA TYR A 113 -14.47 -2.97 -11.70
C TYR A 113 -14.36 -3.25 -10.19
N ASP A 114 -13.79 -2.30 -9.43
CA ASP A 114 -13.61 -2.46 -7.97
C ASP A 114 -14.96 -2.52 -7.25
N PHE A 115 -15.98 -1.78 -7.72
CA PHE A 115 -17.33 -1.85 -7.19
C PHE A 115 -17.97 -3.22 -7.42
N ALA A 116 -17.80 -3.81 -8.60
CA ALA A 116 -18.31 -5.15 -8.90
C ALA A 116 -17.65 -6.22 -8.02
N VAL A 117 -16.35 -6.12 -7.80
CA VAL A 117 -15.62 -7.04 -6.93
C VAL A 117 -16.05 -6.88 -5.47
N SER A 118 -16.03 -5.64 -4.96
CA SER A 118 -16.24 -5.37 -3.53
C SER A 118 -17.70 -5.55 -3.11
N THR A 119 -18.65 -5.17 -3.95
CA THR A 119 -20.08 -5.13 -3.58
C THR A 119 -20.81 -6.41 -3.96
N PHE A 120 -20.55 -6.92 -5.14
CA PHE A 120 -21.23 -8.11 -5.64
C PHE A 120 -20.44 -9.41 -5.45
N GLY A 121 -19.16 -9.31 -5.04
CA GLY A 121 -18.29 -10.49 -4.96
C GLY A 121 -18.19 -11.24 -6.28
N ALA A 122 -18.19 -10.50 -7.42
CA ALA A 122 -18.20 -11.08 -8.76
C ALA A 122 -17.06 -12.08 -8.96
N TRP A 123 -15.93 -11.81 -8.31
CA TRP A 123 -14.81 -12.74 -8.10
C TRP A 123 -14.06 -12.32 -6.85
N GLN A 124 -13.10 -13.15 -6.44
CA GLN A 124 -12.28 -12.82 -5.27
C GLN A 124 -11.26 -11.73 -5.62
N ASP A 125 -11.11 -10.75 -4.76
CA ASP A 125 -10.12 -9.67 -4.88
C ASP A 125 -8.68 -10.18 -4.82
N THR A 126 -8.48 -11.34 -4.17
CA THR A 126 -7.18 -12.01 -4.07
C THR A 126 -7.28 -13.42 -4.64
N LEU A 127 -6.60 -13.65 -5.76
CA LEU A 127 -6.47 -14.97 -6.37
C LEU A 127 -5.28 -15.70 -5.74
N THR A 128 -5.53 -16.85 -5.14
CA THR A 128 -4.49 -17.67 -4.50
C THR A 128 -4.42 -19.06 -5.09
N THR A 129 -3.24 -19.64 -5.09
CA THR A 129 -3.03 -21.04 -5.52
C THR A 129 -3.82 -22.04 -4.67
N ARG A 130 -4.23 -21.68 -3.46
CA ARG A 130 -5.10 -22.51 -2.62
C ARG A 130 -6.49 -22.77 -3.18
N MET A 131 -6.94 -21.98 -4.15
CA MET A 131 -8.22 -22.23 -4.85
C MET A 131 -8.20 -23.53 -5.66
N ILE A 132 -7.01 -24.03 -5.98
CA ILE A 132 -6.82 -25.25 -6.75
C ILE A 132 -6.38 -26.38 -5.79
N PRO A 133 -6.98 -27.59 -5.85
CA PRO A 133 -6.70 -28.66 -4.90
C PRO A 133 -5.21 -28.99 -4.75
N TRP A 134 -4.48 -29.11 -5.86
CA TRP A 134 -3.03 -29.37 -5.82
C TRP A 134 -2.22 -28.20 -5.23
N GLY A 135 -2.66 -26.98 -5.43
CA GLY A 135 -2.04 -25.79 -4.84
C GLY A 135 -2.23 -25.73 -3.32
N ALA A 136 -3.40 -26.15 -2.82
CA ALA A 136 -3.65 -26.28 -1.39
C ALA A 136 -2.75 -27.35 -0.76
N GLU A 137 -2.50 -28.47 -1.44
CA GLU A 137 -1.54 -29.50 -0.97
C GLU A 137 -0.12 -28.97 -0.88
N ILE A 138 0.34 -28.22 -1.89
CA ILE A 138 1.66 -27.58 -1.89
C ILE A 138 1.78 -26.59 -0.73
N ALA A 139 0.78 -25.73 -0.57
CA ALA A 139 0.75 -24.76 0.54
C ALA A 139 0.79 -25.43 1.91
N ASN A 140 0.16 -26.58 2.08
CA ASN A 140 0.16 -27.31 3.35
C ASN A 140 1.45 -28.11 3.59
N LYS A 141 2.00 -28.77 2.55
CA LYS A 141 3.19 -29.63 2.68
C LYS A 141 4.50 -28.85 2.66
N ILE A 142 4.64 -27.93 1.70
CA ILE A 142 5.91 -27.22 1.43
C ILE A 142 5.84 -25.77 1.95
N LYS A 143 4.68 -25.32 2.42
CA LYS A 143 4.44 -23.94 2.90
C LYS A 143 4.63 -22.89 1.81
N MET A 144 4.51 -23.28 0.53
CA MET A 144 4.57 -22.39 -0.62
C MET A 144 3.18 -21.94 -1.03
N GLU A 145 2.96 -20.65 -1.08
CA GLU A 145 1.70 -20.07 -1.54
C GLU A 145 1.97 -18.88 -2.46
N PHE A 146 1.24 -18.83 -3.57
CA PHE A 146 1.27 -17.69 -4.48
C PHE A 146 -0.11 -17.04 -4.48
N SER A 147 -0.14 -15.72 -4.26
CA SER A 147 -1.36 -14.92 -4.31
C SER A 147 -1.15 -13.63 -5.08
N ILE A 148 -2.17 -13.22 -5.83
CA ILE A 148 -2.19 -11.96 -6.57
C ILE A 148 -3.42 -11.18 -6.14
N TYR A 149 -3.21 -9.94 -5.71
CA TYR A 149 -4.28 -8.99 -5.49
C TYR A 149 -4.67 -8.31 -6.81
N THR A 150 -5.95 -8.34 -7.16
CA THR A 150 -6.47 -7.92 -8.48
C THR A 150 -7.06 -6.51 -8.49
N GLY A 151 -6.86 -5.71 -7.46
CA GLY A 151 -7.39 -4.35 -7.36
C GLY A 151 -6.87 -3.42 -8.47
N SER A 152 -7.76 -2.68 -9.09
CA SER A 152 -7.46 -1.80 -10.23
C SER A 152 -6.47 -0.69 -9.88
N ALA A 153 -6.56 -0.14 -8.67
CA ALA A 153 -5.65 0.89 -8.18
C ALA A 153 -4.20 0.40 -8.06
N VAL A 154 -3.99 -0.84 -7.58
CA VAL A 154 -2.65 -1.43 -7.45
C VAL A 154 -2.04 -1.71 -8.81
N LEU A 155 -2.85 -2.18 -9.78
CA LEU A 155 -2.42 -2.37 -11.16
C LEU A 155 -1.96 -1.03 -11.78
N GLY A 156 -2.75 0.02 -11.62
CA GLY A 156 -2.41 1.38 -12.08
C GLY A 156 -1.13 1.90 -11.45
N LEU A 157 -0.96 1.70 -10.14
CA LEU A 157 0.25 2.08 -9.41
C LEU A 157 1.48 1.36 -9.94
N GLY A 158 1.39 0.04 -10.18
CA GLY A 158 2.46 -0.75 -10.77
C GLY A 158 2.89 -0.24 -12.15
N TYR A 159 1.93 0.17 -12.98
CA TYR A 159 2.21 0.78 -14.28
C TYR A 159 2.98 2.11 -14.15
N ILE A 160 2.58 2.99 -13.22
CA ILE A 160 3.23 4.28 -12.99
C ILE A 160 4.65 4.13 -12.45
N ILE A 161 4.87 3.20 -11.53
CA ILE A 161 6.19 2.89 -10.94
C ILE A 161 7.17 2.40 -12.02
N GLY A 162 6.66 1.68 -13.01
CA GLY A 162 7.43 1.13 -14.12
C GLY A 162 8.10 -0.20 -13.80
N LEU A 163 8.55 -0.87 -14.86
CA LEU A 163 9.01 -2.26 -14.82
C LEU A 163 10.17 -2.50 -13.85
N LYS A 164 11.15 -1.59 -13.81
CA LYS A 164 12.37 -1.76 -12.98
C LYS A 164 12.04 -1.94 -11.50
N TYR A 165 11.25 -1.04 -10.94
CA TYR A 165 10.90 -1.07 -9.51
C TYR A 165 9.85 -2.13 -9.19
N SER A 166 8.90 -2.34 -10.11
CA SER A 166 7.90 -3.42 -9.97
C SER A 166 8.57 -4.79 -9.94
N MET A 167 9.62 -5.02 -10.74
CA MET A 167 10.39 -6.26 -10.72
C MET A 167 11.16 -6.45 -9.41
N ILE A 168 11.71 -5.39 -8.83
CA ILE A 168 12.39 -5.47 -7.52
C ILE A 168 11.39 -5.85 -6.43
N ILE A 169 10.22 -5.22 -6.40
CA ILE A 169 9.16 -5.54 -5.43
C ILE A 169 8.69 -6.99 -5.62
N CYS A 170 8.44 -7.39 -6.86
CA CYS A 170 8.01 -8.74 -7.19
C CYS A 170 9.05 -9.79 -6.78
N SER A 171 10.33 -9.55 -7.08
CA SER A 171 11.40 -10.49 -6.71
C SER A 171 11.54 -10.64 -5.19
N GLY A 172 11.40 -9.54 -4.43
CA GLY A 172 11.39 -9.60 -2.97
C GLY A 172 10.20 -10.41 -2.43
N SER A 173 9.02 -10.19 -2.99
CA SER A 173 7.82 -10.96 -2.63
C SER A 173 7.98 -12.44 -2.95
N LEU A 174 8.44 -12.77 -4.15
CA LEU A 174 8.70 -14.16 -4.54
C LEU A 174 9.75 -14.82 -3.63
N PHE A 175 10.82 -14.12 -3.29
CA PHE A 175 11.85 -14.63 -2.40
C PHE A 175 11.28 -14.99 -1.01
N ILE A 176 10.44 -14.13 -0.44
CA ILE A 176 9.80 -14.40 0.85
C ILE A 176 8.87 -15.60 0.76
N TRP A 177 7.94 -15.62 -0.19
CA TRP A 177 6.89 -16.62 -0.26
C TRP A 177 7.34 -17.98 -0.79
N PHE A 178 8.41 -18.03 -1.59
CA PHE A 178 8.93 -19.28 -2.17
C PHE A 178 10.22 -19.79 -1.51
N VAL A 179 10.92 -18.95 -0.74
CA VAL A 179 12.16 -19.35 -0.06
C VAL A 179 12.04 -19.24 1.44
N ILE A 180 11.78 -18.04 1.97
CA ILE A 180 11.83 -17.79 3.42
C ILE A 180 10.71 -18.53 4.16
N VAL A 181 9.47 -18.41 3.71
CA VAL A 181 8.32 -19.04 4.38
C VAL A 181 8.42 -20.57 4.36
N PRO A 182 8.72 -21.24 3.22
CA PRO A 182 8.97 -22.67 3.20
C PRO A 182 10.14 -23.11 4.08
N LEU A 183 11.24 -22.35 4.07
CA LEU A 183 12.41 -22.64 4.89
C LEU A 183 12.08 -22.60 6.39
N LEU A 184 11.41 -21.56 6.85
CA LEU A 184 10.96 -21.44 8.24
C LEU A 184 10.01 -22.56 8.62
N GLY A 185 9.07 -22.91 7.76
CA GLY A 185 8.14 -24.02 7.98
C GLY A 185 8.79 -25.40 8.03
N SER A 186 9.97 -25.56 7.40
CA SER A 186 10.72 -26.82 7.42
C SER A 186 11.68 -26.94 8.61
N ILE A 187 12.21 -25.83 9.10
CA ILE A 187 13.19 -25.81 10.21
C ILE A 187 12.50 -25.92 11.56
N SER A 188 11.34 -25.27 11.73
CA SER A 188 10.66 -25.16 13.01
C SER A 188 9.50 -26.16 13.11
N PRO A 189 9.60 -27.21 13.96
CA PRO A 189 8.53 -28.19 14.14
C PRO A 189 7.18 -27.57 14.56
N ASP A 190 7.22 -26.49 15.33
CA ASP A 190 6.04 -25.77 15.80
C ASP A 190 5.24 -25.12 14.67
N LEU A 191 5.94 -24.83 13.54
CA LEU A 191 5.33 -24.23 12.35
C LEU A 191 4.83 -25.25 11.33
N ALA A 192 5.05 -26.55 11.57
CA ALA A 192 4.62 -27.60 10.65
C ALA A 192 3.09 -27.61 10.46
N SER A 193 2.32 -27.26 11.48
CA SER A 193 0.85 -27.14 11.42
C SER A 193 0.37 -25.74 10.96
N ALA A 194 1.22 -24.72 10.95
CA ALA A 194 0.86 -23.36 10.58
C ALA A 194 0.67 -23.21 9.07
N THR A 195 -0.22 -22.29 8.68
CA THR A 195 -0.38 -21.91 7.27
C THR A 195 0.75 -20.97 6.83
N PRO A 196 1.08 -20.89 5.53
CA PRO A 196 2.08 -19.95 5.02
C PRO A 196 1.84 -18.50 5.47
N ALA A 197 0.57 -18.06 5.49
CA ALA A 197 0.20 -16.74 5.94
C ALA A 197 0.48 -16.51 7.43
N GLN A 198 0.25 -17.51 8.29
CA GLN A 198 0.60 -17.45 9.72
C GLN A 198 2.11 -17.38 9.91
N ILE A 199 2.88 -18.20 9.21
CA ILE A 199 4.35 -18.17 9.26
C ILE A 199 4.86 -16.77 8.88
N PHE A 200 4.31 -16.19 7.80
CA PHE A 200 4.68 -14.84 7.38
C PHE A 200 4.30 -13.78 8.43
N THR A 201 3.13 -13.89 9.04
CA THR A 201 2.66 -12.92 10.04
C THR A 201 3.50 -12.97 11.31
N ASP A 202 3.90 -14.14 11.75
CA ASP A 202 4.58 -14.35 13.03
C ASP A 202 6.10 -14.15 12.93
N TYR A 203 6.71 -14.50 11.80
CA TYR A 203 8.17 -14.55 11.63
C TYR A 203 8.70 -13.84 10.39
N GLY A 204 7.85 -13.45 9.46
CA GLY A 204 8.25 -12.89 8.16
C GLY A 204 8.28 -11.37 8.09
N ARG A 205 8.00 -10.69 9.19
CA ARG A 205 8.00 -9.23 9.29
C ARG A 205 9.27 -8.69 9.89
#